data_928d605b0204a4293e90a9bdf0d82f19
#
_entry.id   928d605b0204a4293e90a9bdf0d82f19
#
_cell.length_a   1.000
_cell.length_b   1.000
_cell.length_c   1.000
_cell.angle_alpha   90.00
_cell.angle_beta   90.00
_cell.angle_gamma   90.00
#
_symmetry.space_group_name_H-M   'P 1'
#
loop_
_entity.id
_entity.type
_entity.pdbx_description
1 polymer ?
#
loop_
_entity_poly.entity_id
_entity_poly.type
_entity_poly.pdbx_seq_one_letter_code
_entity_poly.pdbx_strand_id
1 'polypeptide(L)'
;MDDALKQKIEERKAVIDVLKNDLILRLNLPYRPEDLHEDVSLLGSGLGLDSLDALEVILGIEHSFKVKVADDNISILRSINSIVDYVLEFRKHNEAAS
;
A
#
# COMPACT_ATOMS: atom_id res chain seq x y z
N MET A 1 15.19 20.70 9.67
CA MET A 1 13.97 19.89 9.64
C MET A 1 13.83 19.11 10.94
N ASP A 2 12.64 19.01 11.46
CA ASP A 2 12.34 18.25 12.66
C ASP A 2 12.65 16.79 12.44
N ASP A 3 13.34 16.14 13.40
CA ASP A 3 13.69 14.72 13.30
C ASP A 3 12.45 13.85 13.19
N ALA A 4 11.39 14.17 13.91
CA ALA A 4 10.15 13.41 13.85
C ALA A 4 9.53 13.45 12.45
N LEU A 5 9.56 14.60 11.81
CA LEU A 5 9.03 14.76 10.45
C LEU A 5 9.89 13.97 9.45
N LYS A 6 11.20 14.04 9.62
CA LYS A 6 12.12 13.30 8.76
C LYS A 6 11.87 11.79 8.87
N GLN A 7 11.69 11.28 10.10
CA GLN A 7 11.40 9.88 10.31
C GLN A 7 10.09 9.44 9.66
N LYS A 8 9.06 10.30 9.71
CA LYS A 8 7.78 10.00 9.07
C LYS A 8 7.91 9.92 7.56
N ILE A 9 8.69 10.82 6.98
CA ILE A 9 8.93 10.83 5.54
C ILE A 9 9.68 9.56 5.12
N GLU A 10 10.70 9.18 5.86
CA GLU A 10 11.48 7.98 5.57
C GLU A 10 10.66 6.72 5.73
N GLU A 11 9.83 6.64 6.77
CA GLU A 11 8.96 5.49 7.00
C GLU A 11 7.96 5.34 5.87
N ARG A 12 7.34 6.44 5.45
CA ARG A 12 6.39 6.42 4.35
C ARG A 12 7.06 5.96 3.07
N LYS A 13 8.24 6.47 2.78
CA LYS A 13 8.99 6.09 1.58
C LYS A 13 9.33 4.60 1.60
N ALA A 14 9.73 4.07 2.74
CA ALA A 14 10.06 2.65 2.85
C ALA A 14 8.82 1.78 2.58
N VAL A 15 7.67 2.16 3.12
CA VAL A 15 6.42 1.45 2.87
C VAL A 15 6.05 1.50 1.40
N ILE A 16 6.17 2.67 0.78
CA ILE A 16 5.87 2.84 -0.65
C ILE A 16 6.75 1.91 -1.49
N ASP A 17 8.04 1.88 -1.22
CA ASP A 17 8.97 1.06 -2.00
C ASP A 17 8.65 -0.42 -1.87
N VAL A 18 8.39 -0.91 -0.66
CA VAL A 18 8.02 -2.30 -0.44
C VAL A 18 6.72 -2.63 -1.17
N LEU A 19 5.73 -1.74 -1.06
CA LEU A 19 4.42 -1.95 -1.67
C LEU A 19 4.52 -2.01 -3.19
N LYS A 20 5.25 -1.08 -3.81
CA LYS A 20 5.40 -1.06 -5.26
C LYS A 20 6.05 -2.34 -5.77
N ASN A 21 7.12 -2.77 -5.12
CA ASN A 21 7.80 -4.02 -5.50
C ASN A 21 6.89 -5.23 -5.31
N ASP A 22 6.14 -5.27 -4.22
CA ASP A 22 5.23 -6.36 -3.94
C ASP A 22 4.12 -6.45 -5.00
N LEU A 23 3.54 -5.31 -5.35
CA LEU A 23 2.48 -5.27 -6.37
C LEU A 23 3.00 -5.75 -7.73
N ILE A 24 4.18 -5.29 -8.12
CA ILE A 24 4.76 -5.68 -9.39
C ILE A 24 5.00 -7.18 -9.43
N LEU A 25 5.54 -7.74 -8.36
CA LEU A 25 5.83 -9.17 -8.32
C LEU A 25 4.55 -10.03 -8.27
N ARG A 26 3.59 -9.65 -7.41
CA ARG A 26 2.38 -10.44 -7.24
C ARG A 26 1.49 -10.44 -8.46
N LEU A 27 1.38 -9.27 -9.09
CA LEU A 27 0.48 -9.09 -10.24
C LEU A 27 1.20 -9.22 -11.57
N ASN A 28 2.50 -9.47 -11.52
CA ASN A 28 3.33 -9.57 -12.72
C ASN A 28 3.14 -8.36 -13.63
N LEU A 29 3.24 -7.16 -13.05
CA LEU A 29 3.05 -5.92 -13.78
C LEU A 29 4.26 -5.61 -14.66
N PRO A 30 4.03 -5.08 -15.87
CA PRO A 30 5.11 -4.75 -16.79
C PRO A 30 5.71 -3.36 -16.50
N TYR A 31 5.84 -3.00 -15.23
CA TYR A 31 6.30 -1.67 -14.81
C TYR A 31 7.46 -1.82 -13.83
N ARG A 32 8.29 -0.77 -13.78
CA ARG A 32 9.27 -0.64 -12.72
C ARG A 32 8.67 0.17 -11.57
N PRO A 33 9.23 0.06 -10.36
CA PRO A 33 8.68 0.84 -9.23
C PRO A 33 8.59 2.33 -9.52
N GLU A 34 9.58 2.90 -10.21
CA GLU A 34 9.58 4.33 -10.53
C GLU A 34 8.50 4.71 -11.54
N ASP A 35 7.92 3.74 -12.25
CA ASP A 35 6.85 3.99 -13.22
C ASP A 35 5.48 4.03 -12.57
N LEU A 36 5.37 3.58 -11.31
CA LEU A 36 4.10 3.55 -10.59
C LEU A 36 3.97 4.81 -9.74
N HIS A 37 3.09 5.73 -10.17
CA HIS A 37 2.81 6.92 -9.37
C HIS A 37 1.97 6.55 -8.16
N GLU A 38 2.24 7.20 -7.03
CA GLU A 38 1.56 6.92 -5.77
C GLU A 38 0.07 7.27 -5.84
N ASP A 39 -0.33 8.16 -6.74
CA ASP A 39 -1.71 8.59 -6.89
C ASP A 39 -2.47 7.83 -7.96
N VAL A 40 -1.82 6.88 -8.67
CA VAL A 40 -2.50 6.14 -9.72
C VAL A 40 -3.59 5.26 -9.12
N SER A 41 -4.73 5.21 -9.78
CA SER A 41 -5.83 4.34 -9.38
C SER A 41 -5.42 2.88 -9.64
N LEU A 42 -5.62 2.01 -8.66
CA LEU A 42 -5.32 0.59 -8.83
C LEU A 42 -6.41 -0.14 -9.58
N LEU A 43 -7.66 0.28 -9.39
CA LEU A 43 -8.82 -0.35 -10.01
C LEU A 43 -9.32 0.48 -11.18
N GLY A 44 -10.05 -0.17 -12.08
CA GLY A 44 -10.72 0.51 -13.18
C GLY A 44 -9.74 1.10 -14.19
N SER A 45 -9.87 2.40 -14.44
CA SER A 45 -9.13 3.08 -15.51
C SER A 45 -7.63 3.29 -15.22
N GLY A 46 -7.18 3.09 -13.98
CA GLY A 46 -5.78 3.22 -13.65
C GLY A 46 -4.99 2.01 -14.10
N LEU A 47 -4.58 1.15 -13.14
CA LEU A 47 -3.90 -0.10 -13.46
C LEU A 47 -4.84 -1.16 -14.01
N GLY A 48 -6.14 -0.93 -13.91
CA GLY A 48 -7.13 -1.84 -14.49
C GLY A 48 -7.30 -3.15 -13.75
N LEU A 49 -6.98 -3.19 -12.46
CA LEU A 49 -7.10 -4.41 -11.68
C LEU A 49 -8.56 -4.79 -11.48
N ASP A 50 -8.87 -6.07 -11.55
CA ASP A 50 -10.22 -6.56 -11.30
C ASP A 50 -10.38 -7.00 -9.84
N SER A 51 -11.54 -7.59 -9.49
CA SER A 51 -11.83 -7.97 -8.12
C SER A 51 -10.93 -9.10 -7.60
N LEU A 52 -10.48 -9.98 -8.47
CA LEU A 52 -9.52 -11.03 -8.07
C LEU A 52 -8.16 -10.44 -7.78
N ASP A 53 -7.72 -9.49 -8.61
CA ASP A 53 -6.48 -8.77 -8.39
C ASP A 53 -6.55 -7.98 -7.09
N ALA A 54 -7.69 -7.35 -6.82
CA ALA A 54 -7.90 -6.60 -5.59
C ALA A 54 -7.72 -7.49 -4.35
N LEU A 55 -8.28 -8.69 -4.38
CA LEU A 55 -8.13 -9.64 -3.29
C LEU A 55 -6.67 -10.03 -3.10
N GLU A 56 -5.96 -10.28 -4.21
CA GLU A 56 -4.54 -10.61 -4.17
C GLU A 56 -3.73 -9.49 -3.54
N VAL A 57 -4.04 -8.23 -3.89
CA VAL A 57 -3.38 -7.07 -3.32
C VAL A 57 -3.61 -7.00 -1.81
N ILE A 58 -4.86 -7.20 -1.38
CA ILE A 58 -5.19 -7.17 0.05
C ILE A 58 -4.42 -8.24 0.81
N LEU A 59 -4.38 -9.47 0.29
CA LEU A 59 -3.65 -10.55 0.93
C LEU A 59 -2.15 -10.23 1.01
N GLY A 60 -1.61 -9.62 -0.05
CA GLY A 60 -0.22 -9.21 -0.07
C GLY A 60 0.10 -8.15 0.97
N ILE A 61 -0.79 -7.17 1.12
CA ILE A 61 -0.63 -6.12 2.12
C ILE A 61 -0.64 -6.71 3.52
N GLU A 62 -1.60 -7.59 3.79
CA GLU A 62 -1.71 -8.24 5.11
C GLU A 62 -0.46 -9.03 5.42
N HIS A 63 0.07 -9.76 4.44
CA HIS A 63 1.25 -10.57 4.63
C HIS A 63 2.53 -9.73 4.78
N SER A 64 2.71 -8.77 3.88
CA SER A 64 3.96 -7.99 3.82
C SER A 64 4.10 -7.02 4.98
N PHE A 65 2.99 -6.43 5.42
CA PHE A 65 3.02 -5.40 6.45
C PHE A 65 2.43 -5.87 7.79
N LYS A 66 1.97 -7.12 7.84
CA LYS A 66 1.39 -7.72 9.04
C LYS A 66 0.23 -6.88 9.59
N VAL A 67 -0.62 -6.44 8.69
CA VAL A 67 -1.82 -5.68 9.03
C VAL A 67 -3.04 -6.51 8.65
N LYS A 68 -4.21 -6.09 9.13
CA LYS A 68 -5.47 -6.71 8.76
C LYS A 68 -6.34 -5.71 8.02
N VAL A 69 -6.99 -6.18 6.97
CA VAL A 69 -7.87 -5.37 6.14
C VAL A 69 -9.24 -6.02 6.15
N ALA A 70 -10.27 -5.27 6.51
CA ALA A 70 -11.64 -5.78 6.47
C ALA A 70 -12.03 -6.14 5.04
N ASP A 71 -12.77 -7.21 4.86
CA ASP A 71 -13.13 -7.74 3.55
C ASP A 71 -13.87 -6.71 2.68
N ASP A 72 -14.61 -5.81 3.31
CA ASP A 72 -15.38 -4.79 2.61
C ASP A 72 -14.63 -3.45 2.46
N ASN A 73 -13.39 -3.38 2.93
CA ASN A 73 -12.63 -2.12 2.90
C ASN A 73 -11.82 -1.98 1.61
N ILE A 74 -12.52 -2.07 0.48
CA ILE A 74 -11.89 -1.96 -0.83
C ILE A 74 -11.43 -0.53 -1.11
N SER A 75 -11.98 0.43 -0.38
CA SER A 75 -11.64 1.85 -0.59
C SER A 75 -10.15 2.14 -0.38
N ILE A 76 -9.43 1.31 0.38
CA ILE A 76 -7.99 1.50 0.54
C ILE A 76 -7.22 1.28 -0.76
N LEU A 77 -7.84 0.59 -1.72
CA LEU A 77 -7.21 0.28 -3.01
C LEU A 77 -7.38 1.40 -4.03
N ARG A 78 -7.83 2.56 -3.60
CA ARG A 78 -7.98 3.71 -4.49
C ARG A 78 -6.64 4.08 -5.15
N SER A 79 -5.56 4.08 -4.36
CA SER A 79 -4.23 4.39 -4.87
C SER A 79 -3.18 3.79 -3.94
N ILE A 80 -1.91 3.87 -4.37
CA ILE A 80 -0.80 3.46 -3.51
C ILE A 80 -0.77 4.30 -2.24
N ASN A 81 -1.01 5.62 -2.36
CA ASN A 81 -1.07 6.50 -1.20
C ASN A 81 -2.14 6.08 -0.20
N SER A 82 -3.31 5.66 -0.68
CA SER A 82 -4.39 5.19 0.20
C SER A 82 -3.98 3.96 0.99
N ILE A 83 -3.29 3.03 0.33
CA ILE A 83 -2.79 1.83 1.00
C ILE A 83 -1.74 2.18 2.04
N VAL A 84 -0.82 3.05 1.69
CA VAL A 84 0.25 3.49 2.61
C VAL A 84 -0.36 4.16 3.83
N ASP A 85 -1.34 5.04 3.62
CA ASP A 85 -2.03 5.70 4.73
C ASP A 85 -2.66 4.68 5.67
N TYR A 86 -3.30 3.65 5.11
CA TYR A 86 -3.91 2.60 5.91
C TYR A 86 -2.87 1.82 6.72
N VAL A 87 -1.77 1.43 6.08
CA VAL A 87 -0.71 0.67 6.75
C VAL A 87 -0.11 1.44 7.91
N LEU A 88 0.20 2.72 7.68
CA LEU A 88 0.82 3.55 8.71
C LEU A 88 -0.14 3.80 9.86
N GLU A 89 -1.41 4.02 9.57
CA GLU A 89 -2.44 4.22 10.60
C GLU A 89 -2.64 2.95 11.42
N PHE A 90 -2.66 1.80 10.77
CA PHE A 90 -2.80 0.51 11.46
C PHE A 90 -1.62 0.28 12.42
N ARG A 91 -0.40 0.55 11.96
CA ARG A 91 0.80 0.40 12.79
C ARG A 91 0.75 1.32 14.00
N LYS A 92 0.31 2.55 13.80
CA LYS A 92 0.20 3.52 14.87
C LYS A 92 -0.77 3.06 15.94
N HIS A 93 -1.93 2.54 15.54
CA HIS A 93 -2.93 2.04 16.48
C HIS A 93 -2.42 0.83 17.24
N ASN A 94 -1.73 -0.08 16.56
CA ASN A 94 -1.19 -1.27 17.23
C ASN A 94 -0.08 -0.93 18.21
N GLU A 95 0.78 0.04 17.90
CA GLU A 95 1.81 0.49 18.82
C GLU A 95 1.19 1.12 20.05
N ALA A 96 0.12 1.88 19.87
CA ALA A 96 -0.58 2.51 20.98
C ALA A 96 -1.30 1.48 21.86
N ALA A 97 -1.72 0.35 21.26
CA ALA A 97 -2.44 -0.71 21.97
C ALA A 97 -1.49 -1.65 22.74
N SER A 98 -0.22 -1.65 22.39
CA SER A 98 0.77 -2.50 23.07
C SER A 98 1.49 -1.72 24.19
#